data_eec6be13b58baa51f8ef40bf7247df92
#
_entry.id   eec6be13b58baa51f8ef40bf7247df92
#
_cell.length_a   1.000
_cell.length_b   1.000
_cell.length_c   1.000
_cell.angle_alpha   90.00
_cell.angle_beta   90.00
_cell.angle_gamma   90.00
#
_symmetry.space_group_name_H-M   'P 1'
#
loop_
_entity.id
_entity.type
_entity.pdbx_description
1 polymer ?
#
loop_
_entity_poly.entity_id
_entity_poly.type
_entity_poly.pdbx_seq_one_letter_code
_entity_poly.pdbx_strand_id
1 'polypeptide(L)'
;MGIPAYFSHIVKQHSDIIKKFNKDFGNVDNLLMDCNSIIYDCVRSINDTKNFENKLIKAVCNKIEEYILNIKPTTTVYIAFDGVAPVAKLDQQRTRRYKSQFTNNMIKVITGSTDSSWNTTNITPGTLFMDKLSKFIHTYFCDPRKYN
;
A
#
# COMPACT_ATOMS: atom_id res chain seq x y z
N MET A 1 6.29 -15.45 -2.13
CA MET A 1 5.12 -16.27 -1.71
C MET A 1 5.33 -16.62 -0.24
N GLY A 2 4.38 -16.28 0.62
CA GLY A 2 4.45 -16.62 2.03
C GLY A 2 3.76 -17.95 2.33
N ILE A 3 4.10 -18.59 3.45
CA ILE A 3 3.42 -19.78 3.93
C ILE A 3 2.04 -19.35 4.46
N PRO A 4 0.92 -19.91 3.92
CA PRO A 4 -0.42 -19.55 4.37
C PRO A 4 -0.58 -19.75 5.88
N ALA A 5 -1.20 -18.77 6.54
CA ALA A 5 -1.47 -18.78 7.98
C ALA A 5 -0.24 -18.85 8.92
N TYR A 6 0.99 -18.87 8.40
CA TYR A 6 2.20 -18.97 9.23
C TYR A 6 2.31 -17.85 10.27
N PHE A 7 2.13 -16.59 9.83
CA PHE A 7 2.14 -15.46 10.77
C PHE A 7 1.07 -15.59 11.86
N SER A 8 -0.16 -15.95 11.48
CA SER A 8 -1.24 -16.17 12.44
C SER A 8 -0.95 -17.30 13.42
N HIS A 9 -0.25 -18.35 12.96
CA HIS A 9 0.19 -19.45 13.82
C HIS A 9 1.22 -18.97 14.84
N ILE A 10 2.27 -18.26 14.39
CA ILE A 10 3.30 -17.71 15.27
C ILE A 10 2.70 -16.76 16.31
N VAL A 11 1.83 -15.82 15.91
CA VAL A 11 1.20 -14.89 16.85
C VAL A 11 0.32 -15.58 17.89
N LYS A 12 -0.35 -16.68 17.51
CA LYS A 12 -1.14 -17.48 18.47
C LYS A 12 -0.28 -18.24 19.47
N GLN A 13 0.89 -18.75 19.05
CA GLN A 13 1.80 -19.49 19.92
C GLN A 13 2.67 -18.57 20.79
N HIS A 14 2.97 -17.39 20.30
CA HIS A 14 3.89 -16.42 20.89
C HIS A 14 3.28 -15.01 20.85
N SER A 15 2.22 -14.80 21.64
CA SER A 15 1.51 -13.50 21.68
C SER A 15 2.38 -12.34 22.18
N ASP A 16 3.44 -12.64 22.91
CA ASP A 16 4.43 -11.71 23.46
C ASP A 16 5.31 -11.04 22.40
N ILE A 17 5.40 -11.61 21.18
CA ILE A 17 6.16 -11.02 20.08
C ILE A 17 5.49 -9.77 19.48
N ILE A 18 4.16 -9.63 19.66
CA ILE A 18 3.41 -8.46 19.20
C ILE A 18 3.40 -7.41 20.31
N LYS A 19 4.18 -6.37 20.12
CA LYS A 19 4.22 -5.23 21.03
C LYS A 19 3.66 -3.99 20.34
N LYS A 20 2.90 -3.19 21.11
CA LYS A 20 2.48 -1.87 20.61
C LYS A 20 3.73 -0.98 20.52
N PHE A 21 3.89 -0.32 19.39
CA PHE A 21 4.91 0.71 19.26
C PHE A 21 4.55 1.88 20.20
N ASN A 22 5.42 2.17 21.14
CA ASN A 22 5.30 3.29 22.07
C ASN A 22 6.65 4.05 22.12
N LYS A 23 6.65 5.19 22.79
CA LYS A 23 7.85 6.05 22.90
C LYS A 23 9.02 5.38 23.64
N ASP A 24 8.76 4.31 24.36
CA ASP A 24 9.78 3.58 25.14
C ASP A 24 10.52 2.51 24.30
N PHE A 25 10.17 2.40 23.01
CA PHE A 25 10.77 1.39 22.11
C PHE A 25 12.26 1.66 21.75
N GLY A 26 12.80 2.80 22.22
CA GLY A 26 14.16 3.23 21.90
C GLY A 26 14.26 3.87 20.50
N ASN A 27 15.49 4.17 20.10
CA ASN A 27 15.75 4.78 18.79
C ASN A 27 15.60 3.72 17.68
N VAL A 28 14.88 4.08 16.63
CA VAL A 28 14.77 3.29 15.40
C VAL A 28 15.71 3.88 14.37
N ASP A 29 16.69 3.12 13.91
CA ASP A 29 17.64 3.61 12.92
C ASP A 29 17.07 3.54 11.50
N ASN A 30 16.39 2.47 11.17
CA ASN A 30 15.92 2.23 9.81
C ASN A 30 14.43 1.93 9.77
N LEU A 31 13.70 2.64 8.93
CA LEU A 31 12.30 2.37 8.61
C LEU A 31 12.18 1.83 7.18
N LEU A 32 11.86 0.57 7.04
CA LEU A 32 11.68 -0.10 5.76
C LEU A 32 10.19 -0.39 5.56
N MET A 33 9.59 0.15 4.50
CA MET A 33 8.16 0.06 4.27
C MET A 33 7.85 -0.60 2.93
N ASP A 34 6.99 -1.65 2.95
CA ASP A 34 6.28 -2.15 1.78
C ASP A 34 4.94 -1.39 1.69
N CYS A 35 4.87 -0.45 0.73
CA CYS A 35 3.82 0.55 0.69
C CYS A 35 2.60 0.18 -0.17
N ASN A 36 2.57 -1.00 -0.80
CA ASN A 36 1.41 -1.39 -1.60
C ASN A 36 0.12 -1.50 -0.77
N SER A 37 0.20 -2.01 0.46
CA SER A 37 -0.95 -2.07 1.38
C SER A 37 -1.51 -0.68 1.68
N ILE A 38 -0.64 0.32 1.83
CA ILE A 38 -1.03 1.71 2.11
C ILE A 38 -1.90 2.28 0.98
N ILE A 39 -1.58 1.96 -0.30
CA ILE A 39 -2.39 2.41 -1.43
C ILE A 39 -3.82 1.86 -1.31
N TYR A 40 -3.97 0.56 -1.03
CA TYR A 40 -5.29 -0.07 -0.88
C TYR A 40 -6.09 0.51 0.30
N ASP A 41 -5.44 0.81 1.41
CA ASP A 41 -6.09 1.42 2.58
C ASP A 41 -6.56 2.85 2.26
N CYS A 42 -5.74 3.63 1.55
CA CYS A 42 -6.12 4.97 1.09
C CYS A 42 -7.28 4.93 0.08
N VAL A 43 -7.32 3.94 -0.83
CA VAL A 43 -8.46 3.76 -1.75
C VAL A 43 -9.76 3.59 -0.99
N ARG A 44 -9.76 2.80 0.10
CA ARG A 44 -10.96 2.55 0.91
C ARG A 44 -11.43 3.77 1.71
N SER A 45 -10.51 4.67 2.04
CA SER A 45 -10.80 5.86 2.85
C SER A 45 -11.33 7.05 2.05
N ILE A 46 -11.19 7.06 0.72
CA ILE A 46 -11.58 8.18 -0.13
C ILE A 46 -12.97 7.92 -0.74
N ASN A 47 -13.96 8.70 -0.34
CA ASN A 47 -15.34 8.60 -0.83
C ASN A 47 -15.63 9.50 -2.06
N ASP A 48 -14.74 10.45 -2.38
CA ASP A 48 -14.96 11.44 -3.43
C ASP A 48 -14.31 10.98 -4.75
N THR A 49 -15.11 10.93 -5.81
CA THR A 49 -14.68 10.47 -7.15
C THR A 49 -14.00 11.56 -7.99
N LYS A 50 -14.19 12.86 -7.68
CA LYS A 50 -13.56 13.94 -8.45
C LYS A 50 -12.06 14.01 -8.19
N ASN A 51 -11.26 13.97 -9.25
CA ASN A 51 -9.79 13.97 -9.16
C ASN A 51 -9.23 12.88 -8.25
N PHE A 52 -9.87 11.69 -8.25
CA PHE A 52 -9.57 10.61 -7.34
C PHE A 52 -8.08 10.24 -7.30
N GLU A 53 -7.42 10.08 -8.47
CA GLU A 53 -5.99 9.72 -8.52
C GLU A 53 -5.10 10.72 -7.78
N ASN A 54 -5.32 12.02 -7.98
CA ASN A 54 -4.51 13.04 -7.31
C ASN A 54 -4.74 13.07 -5.81
N LYS A 55 -5.99 12.84 -5.36
CA LYS A 55 -6.32 12.71 -3.93
C LYS A 55 -5.68 11.47 -3.34
N LEU A 56 -5.71 10.36 -4.06
CA LEU A 56 -5.11 9.10 -3.64
C LEU A 56 -3.58 9.25 -3.49
N ILE A 57 -2.90 9.85 -4.47
CA ILE A 57 -1.46 10.10 -4.40
C ILE A 57 -1.11 10.93 -3.14
N LYS A 58 -1.84 12.01 -2.90
CA LYS A 58 -1.63 12.84 -1.70
C LYS A 58 -1.92 12.08 -0.41
N ALA A 59 -2.99 11.29 -0.37
CA ALA A 59 -3.33 10.48 0.81
C ALA A 59 -2.25 9.44 1.13
N VAL A 60 -1.69 8.79 0.11
CA VAL A 60 -0.57 7.85 0.27
C VAL A 60 0.67 8.56 0.81
N CYS A 61 1.04 9.73 0.27
CA CYS A 61 2.17 10.50 0.78
C CYS A 61 1.98 10.93 2.23
N ASN A 62 0.79 11.46 2.56
CA ASN A 62 0.48 11.85 3.93
C ASN A 62 0.56 10.67 4.90
N LYS A 63 0.10 9.49 4.47
CA LYS A 63 0.15 8.28 5.31
C LYS A 63 1.57 7.78 5.53
N ILE A 64 2.42 7.83 4.52
CA ILE A 64 3.85 7.53 4.64
C ILE A 64 4.53 8.53 5.57
N GLU A 65 4.25 9.82 5.41
CA GLU A 65 4.79 10.89 6.27
C GLU A 65 4.35 10.73 7.72
N GLU A 66 3.09 10.34 7.96
CA GLU A 66 2.59 10.00 9.30
C GLU A 66 3.43 8.90 9.97
N TYR A 67 3.78 7.83 9.24
CA TYR A 67 4.65 6.79 9.77
C TYR A 67 6.06 7.31 10.09
N ILE A 68 6.64 8.10 9.19
CA ILE A 68 7.97 8.70 9.41
C ILE A 68 7.98 9.58 10.66
N LEU A 69 6.97 10.45 10.81
CA LEU A 69 6.86 11.37 11.94
C LEU A 69 6.59 10.66 13.28
N ASN A 70 5.86 9.54 13.23
CA ASN A 70 5.57 8.75 14.43
C ASN A 70 6.78 7.91 14.88
N ILE A 71 7.51 7.33 13.94
CA ILE A 71 8.64 6.43 14.22
C ILE A 71 9.94 7.19 14.41
N LYS A 72 10.15 8.29 13.67
CA LYS A 72 11.34 9.16 13.69
C LYS A 72 12.63 8.37 13.51
N PRO A 73 12.79 7.66 12.37
CA PRO A 73 14.03 6.93 12.10
C PRO A 73 15.21 7.88 12.03
N THR A 74 16.37 7.44 12.56
CA THR A 74 17.57 8.30 12.68
C THR A 74 18.49 8.20 11.48
N THR A 75 18.42 7.12 10.68
CA THR A 75 19.41 6.87 9.61
C THR A 75 18.75 6.74 8.25
N THR A 76 17.76 5.84 8.08
CA THR A 76 17.22 5.52 6.75
C THR A 76 15.70 5.37 6.78
N VAL A 77 15.06 5.96 5.77
CA VAL A 77 13.67 5.65 5.38
C VAL A 77 13.71 5.01 4.00
N TYR A 78 13.26 3.77 3.89
CA TYR A 78 13.17 3.06 2.62
C TYR A 78 11.70 2.81 2.26
N ILE A 79 11.25 3.40 1.17
CA ILE A 79 9.88 3.32 0.66
C ILE A 79 9.88 2.42 -0.57
N ALA A 80 9.26 1.25 -0.48
CA ALA A 80 9.18 0.28 -1.57
C ALA A 80 7.75 0.10 -2.07
N PHE A 81 7.60 -0.04 -3.38
CA PHE A 81 6.38 -0.47 -4.05
C PHE A 81 6.64 -1.74 -4.85
N ASP A 82 5.59 -2.54 -5.05
CA ASP A 82 5.69 -3.74 -5.88
C ASP A 82 6.23 -3.42 -7.27
N GLY A 83 7.31 -4.10 -7.63
CA GLY A 83 7.85 -4.13 -8.99
C GLY A 83 7.20 -5.20 -9.86
N VAL A 84 7.74 -5.39 -11.07
CA VAL A 84 7.31 -6.47 -11.98
C VAL A 84 7.61 -7.82 -11.35
N ALA A 85 6.57 -8.65 -11.25
CA ALA A 85 6.70 -9.97 -10.65
C ALA A 85 7.47 -10.95 -11.58
N PRO A 86 8.22 -11.90 -11.02
CA PRO A 86 8.77 -13.01 -11.79
C PRO A 86 7.68 -13.78 -12.54
N VAL A 87 8.03 -14.40 -13.69
CA VAL A 87 7.06 -15.10 -14.57
C VAL A 87 6.18 -16.08 -13.80
N ALA A 88 6.74 -16.86 -12.88
CA ALA A 88 6.00 -17.82 -12.06
C ALA A 88 4.93 -17.18 -11.17
N LYS A 89 5.11 -15.91 -10.77
CA LYS A 89 4.15 -15.16 -9.95
C LYS A 89 3.12 -14.41 -10.81
N LEU A 90 3.41 -14.16 -12.08
CA LEU A 90 2.52 -13.44 -12.99
C LEU A 90 1.18 -14.16 -13.18
N ASP A 91 1.19 -15.47 -13.39
CA ASP A 91 -0.03 -16.27 -13.57
C ASP A 91 -0.92 -16.24 -12.30
N GLN A 92 -0.30 -16.36 -11.14
CA GLN A 92 -1.00 -16.27 -9.86
C GLN A 92 -1.63 -14.88 -9.66
N GLN A 93 -0.88 -13.81 -9.99
CA GLN A 93 -1.39 -12.44 -9.91
C GLN A 93 -2.52 -12.21 -10.91
N ARG A 94 -2.39 -12.70 -12.15
CA ARG A 94 -3.42 -12.62 -13.20
C ARG A 94 -4.70 -13.31 -12.74
N THR A 95 -4.61 -14.55 -12.28
CA THR A 95 -5.76 -15.32 -11.79
C THR A 95 -6.47 -14.62 -10.63
N ARG A 96 -5.72 -14.07 -9.66
CA ARG A 96 -6.29 -13.30 -8.54
C ARG A 96 -7.04 -12.07 -9.02
N ARG A 97 -6.51 -11.34 -10.01
CA ARG A 97 -7.14 -10.13 -10.58
C ARG A 97 -8.43 -10.48 -11.33
N TYR A 98 -8.41 -11.52 -12.16
CA TYR A 98 -9.60 -11.99 -12.85
C TYR A 98 -10.69 -12.40 -11.87
N LYS A 99 -10.35 -13.13 -10.81
CA LYS A 99 -11.32 -13.49 -9.76
C LYS A 99 -11.91 -12.25 -9.10
N SER A 100 -11.08 -11.28 -8.73
CA SER A 100 -11.54 -10.04 -8.10
C SER A 100 -12.45 -9.24 -9.03
N GLN A 101 -12.09 -9.10 -10.30
CA GLN A 101 -12.91 -8.41 -11.30
C GLN A 101 -14.24 -9.13 -11.55
N PHE A 102 -14.21 -10.44 -11.68
CA PHE A 102 -15.40 -11.26 -11.84
C PHE A 102 -16.35 -11.10 -10.63
N THR A 103 -15.81 -11.22 -9.41
CA THR A 103 -16.60 -11.04 -8.18
C THR A 103 -17.21 -9.64 -8.12
N ASN A 104 -16.46 -8.59 -8.44
CA ASN A 104 -16.97 -7.21 -8.44
C ASN A 104 -18.09 -7.01 -9.48
N ASN A 105 -17.95 -7.60 -10.66
CA ASN A 105 -18.97 -7.55 -11.69
C ASN A 105 -20.25 -8.29 -11.25
N MET A 106 -20.10 -9.46 -10.63
CA MET A 106 -21.26 -10.22 -10.10
C MET A 106 -21.98 -9.45 -8.99
N ILE A 107 -21.23 -8.82 -8.07
CA ILE A 107 -21.81 -7.97 -7.02
C ILE A 107 -22.60 -6.81 -7.65
N LYS A 108 -22.06 -6.13 -8.68
CA LYS A 108 -22.77 -5.06 -9.40
C LYS A 108 -24.07 -5.54 -10.03
N VAL A 109 -24.06 -6.71 -10.65
CA VAL A 109 -25.27 -7.31 -11.25
C VAL A 109 -26.30 -7.61 -10.17
N ILE A 110 -25.90 -8.21 -9.05
CA ILE A 110 -26.80 -8.61 -7.96
C ILE A 110 -27.37 -7.40 -7.22
N THR A 111 -26.54 -6.38 -6.98
CA THR A 111 -26.94 -5.19 -6.20
C THR A 111 -27.59 -4.09 -7.07
N GLY A 112 -27.54 -4.22 -8.40
CA GLY A 112 -28.01 -3.18 -9.33
C GLY A 112 -27.20 -1.88 -9.24
N SER A 113 -26.03 -1.90 -8.58
CA SER A 113 -25.22 -0.70 -8.40
C SER A 113 -24.47 -0.33 -9.69
N THR A 114 -24.68 0.91 -10.14
CA THR A 114 -23.98 1.49 -11.30
C THR A 114 -22.69 2.23 -10.90
N ASP A 115 -22.28 2.12 -9.64
CA ASP A 115 -21.12 2.83 -9.14
C ASP A 115 -19.86 2.47 -9.91
N SER A 116 -19.33 3.43 -10.64
CA SER A 116 -18.01 3.37 -11.27
C SER A 116 -16.92 3.66 -10.22
N SER A 117 -16.74 2.73 -9.28
CA SER A 117 -15.61 2.82 -8.37
C SER A 117 -14.30 2.79 -9.16
N TRP A 118 -13.35 3.58 -8.73
CA TRP A 118 -12.01 3.59 -9.34
C TRP A 118 -11.41 2.18 -9.35
N ASN A 119 -10.83 1.80 -10.48
CA ASN A 119 -10.39 0.42 -10.67
C ASN A 119 -9.04 0.17 -9.98
N THR A 120 -9.03 -0.65 -8.95
CA THR A 120 -7.82 -1.06 -8.21
C THR A 120 -6.81 -1.83 -9.06
N THR A 121 -7.15 -2.26 -10.28
CA THR A 121 -6.18 -2.84 -11.22
C THR A 121 -5.13 -1.82 -11.66
N ASN A 122 -5.41 -0.51 -11.51
CA ASN A 122 -4.42 0.55 -11.73
C ASN A 122 -3.24 0.48 -10.74
N ILE A 123 -3.42 -0.19 -9.59
CA ILE A 123 -2.33 -0.49 -8.64
C ILE A 123 -1.55 -1.72 -9.16
N THR A 124 -0.99 -1.58 -10.34
CA THR A 124 -0.20 -2.62 -11.00
C THR A 124 1.08 -2.00 -11.53
N PRO A 125 2.24 -2.64 -11.34
CA PRO A 125 3.48 -2.19 -11.92
C PRO A 125 3.34 -1.94 -13.43
N GLY A 126 3.85 -0.80 -13.90
CA GLY A 126 3.79 -0.40 -15.31
C GLY A 126 2.52 0.35 -15.73
N THR A 127 1.57 0.62 -14.85
CA THR A 127 0.42 1.49 -15.14
C THR A 127 0.78 2.98 -15.02
N LEU A 128 0.03 3.82 -15.73
CA LEU A 128 0.19 5.28 -15.66
C LEU A 128 0.01 5.82 -14.23
N PHE A 129 -0.90 5.24 -13.47
CA PHE A 129 -1.10 5.61 -12.07
C PHE A 129 0.15 5.34 -11.22
N MET A 130 0.73 4.16 -11.32
CA MET A 130 1.94 3.81 -10.56
C MET A 130 3.16 4.65 -10.98
N ASP A 131 3.27 5.02 -12.26
CA ASP A 131 4.30 5.94 -12.73
C ASP A 131 4.12 7.34 -12.12
N LYS A 132 2.91 7.89 -12.16
CA LYS A 132 2.59 9.16 -11.51
C LYS A 132 2.87 9.15 -10.01
N LEU A 133 2.45 8.07 -9.32
CA LEU A 133 2.66 7.90 -7.88
C LEU A 133 4.16 7.87 -7.56
N SER A 134 4.93 7.08 -8.30
CA SER A 134 6.38 6.97 -8.11
C SER A 134 7.09 8.31 -8.30
N LYS A 135 6.78 9.03 -9.36
CA LYS A 135 7.35 10.37 -9.64
C LYS A 135 7.00 11.37 -8.53
N PHE A 136 5.74 11.36 -8.08
CA PHE A 136 5.30 12.26 -7.03
C PHE A 136 5.99 11.97 -5.70
N ILE A 137 6.07 10.70 -5.30
CA ILE A 137 6.74 10.27 -4.07
C ILE A 137 8.23 10.63 -4.11
N HIS A 138 8.90 10.37 -5.24
CA HIS A 138 10.29 10.75 -5.41
C HIS A 138 10.48 12.26 -5.21
N THR A 139 9.67 13.08 -5.88
CA THR A 139 9.76 14.54 -5.74
C THR A 139 9.44 15.00 -4.32
N TYR A 140 8.48 14.34 -3.65
CA TYR A 140 8.01 14.73 -2.32
C TYR A 140 8.99 14.39 -1.20
N PHE A 141 9.61 13.20 -1.26
CA PHE A 141 10.48 12.70 -0.19
C PHE A 141 11.97 12.87 -0.47
N CYS A 142 12.40 13.04 -1.71
CA CYS A 142 13.79 13.30 -2.06
C CYS A 142 14.13 14.81 -2.16
N ASP A 143 13.27 15.70 -1.66
CA ASP A 143 13.61 17.12 -1.55
C ASP A 143 14.59 17.32 -0.38
N PRO A 144 15.87 17.71 -0.65
CA PRO A 144 16.88 17.87 0.39
C PRO A 144 16.52 18.91 1.46
N ARG A 145 15.60 19.83 1.14
CA ARG A 145 15.16 20.89 2.06
C ARG A 145 14.18 20.40 3.12
N LYS A 146 13.60 19.22 2.93
CA LYS A 146 12.52 18.72 3.76
C LYS A 146 13.01 17.74 4.86
N TYR A 147 14.11 17.02 4.60
CA TYR A 147 14.60 15.93 5.46
C TYR A 147 16.12 15.99 5.70
N ASN A 148 16.69 17.18 5.83
CA ASN A 148 18.06 17.36 6.33
C ASN A 148 18.08 17.41 7.85
#